data_c9b54af5481d661f02dd2736c0cd3987
#
_entry.id   c9b54af5481d661f02dd2736c0cd3987
#
_cell.length_a   1.000
_cell.length_b   1.000
_cell.length_c   1.000
_cell.angle_alpha   90.00
_cell.angle_beta   90.00
_cell.angle_gamma   90.00
#
_symmetry.space_group_name_H-M   'P 1'
#
loop_
_entity.id
_entity.type
_entity.pdbx_description
1 polymer ?
#
loop_
_entity_poly.entity_id
_entity_poly.type
_entity_poly.pdbx_seq_one_letter_code
_entity_poly.pdbx_strand_id
1 'polypeptide(L)'
;MSDIQEHLEHAEHAAHGGHSDPFMGRVGMTMAIIAAILAAVALVGHRKHNAVLQLQGDANRLLTESAAFKVESSNTFSRFQAKKGRMEEQERAITFTKLFPITPGTESLRDSELKKWESYISKNKTDEKDIKLDESTKFPAKGEDGKENDTTGALIVTGKRFQQLAEERVIEAQHKAALGEISHHQADQLDWAHLTVELGLVLCTVSILTRAKSFWLAGIVSTAVGAYLAISALGISH
;
A
#
# COMPACT_ATOMS: atom_id res chain seq x y z
N MET A 1 37.60 -0.66 10.67
CA MET A 1 38.50 -0.98 9.53
C MET A 1 39.63 -1.95 9.91
N SER A 2 39.93 -2.14 11.22
CA SER A 2 40.97 -3.07 11.71
C SER A 2 40.60 -4.56 11.58
N ASP A 3 39.31 -4.90 11.83
CA ASP A 3 38.88 -6.32 11.87
C ASP A 3 39.02 -7.06 10.51
N ILE A 4 38.81 -6.36 9.39
CA ILE A 4 38.93 -6.98 8.05
C ILE A 4 40.38 -7.24 7.70
N GLN A 5 41.30 -6.38 8.13
CA GLN A 5 42.74 -6.60 7.92
C GLN A 5 43.27 -7.75 8.76
N GLU A 6 42.81 -7.87 10.00
CA GLU A 6 43.21 -8.98 10.90
C GLU A 6 42.72 -10.34 10.38
N HIS A 7 41.50 -10.39 9.81
CA HIS A 7 40.99 -11.61 9.15
C HIS A 7 41.71 -11.95 7.85
N LEU A 8 42.18 -10.95 7.11
CA LEU A 8 43.00 -11.17 5.90
C LEU A 8 44.43 -11.68 6.25
N GLU A 9 45.07 -11.11 7.27
CA GLU A 9 46.38 -11.59 7.74
C GLU A 9 46.30 -13.01 8.29
N HIS A 10 45.24 -13.37 9.02
CA HIS A 10 45.01 -14.74 9.47
C HIS A 10 44.79 -15.72 8.30
N ALA A 11 44.12 -15.27 7.22
CA ALA A 11 43.93 -16.07 6.02
C ALA A 11 45.23 -16.23 5.24
N GLU A 12 46.12 -15.21 5.14
CA GLU A 12 47.43 -15.30 4.50
C GLU A 12 48.40 -16.17 5.31
N HIS A 13 48.44 -16.07 6.63
CA HIS A 13 49.26 -16.96 7.46
C HIS A 13 48.81 -18.42 7.39
N ALA A 14 47.53 -18.69 7.25
CA ALA A 14 47.05 -20.06 6.99
C ALA A 14 47.41 -20.59 5.61
N ALA A 15 47.61 -19.71 4.63
CA ALA A 15 48.01 -20.08 3.27
C ALA A 15 49.53 -20.34 3.12
N HIS A 16 50.38 -19.73 3.97
CA HIS A 16 51.85 -19.83 3.88
C HIS A 16 52.49 -20.78 4.91
N GLY A 17 51.77 -21.31 5.89
CA GLY A 17 52.26 -22.26 6.87
C GLY A 17 52.35 -23.70 6.37
N GLY A 18 53.53 -24.10 5.91
CA GLY A 18 54.06 -25.39 5.58
C GLY A 18 53.19 -26.65 5.50
N HIS A 19 53.42 -27.50 4.48
CA HIS A 19 52.79 -28.80 4.20
C HIS A 19 51.27 -28.82 4.47
N SER A 20 50.52 -28.11 3.67
CA SER A 20 49.07 -28.09 3.77
C SER A 20 48.50 -29.49 3.53
N ASP A 21 47.97 -30.08 4.61
CA ASP A 21 47.15 -31.28 4.49
C ASP A 21 46.14 -31.07 3.35
N PRO A 22 46.19 -31.88 2.27
CA PRO A 22 45.31 -31.70 1.12
C PRO A 22 43.82 -31.72 1.49
N PHE A 23 43.48 -32.25 2.66
CA PHE A 23 42.14 -32.16 3.22
C PHE A 23 41.82 -30.74 3.68
N MET A 24 42.68 -30.07 4.40
CA MET A 24 42.52 -28.68 4.85
C MET A 24 42.30 -27.69 3.68
N GLY A 25 43.08 -27.85 2.62
CA GLY A 25 42.96 -27.04 1.41
C GLY A 25 41.54 -27.20 0.74
N ARG A 26 41.05 -28.44 0.69
CA ARG A 26 39.67 -28.70 0.14
C ARG A 26 38.59 -28.10 0.99
N VAL A 27 38.69 -28.22 2.31
CA VAL A 27 37.70 -27.63 3.24
C VAL A 27 37.69 -26.10 3.12
N GLY A 28 38.88 -25.47 3.07
CA GLY A 28 39.02 -24.03 2.88
C GLY A 28 38.36 -23.54 1.58
N MET A 29 38.60 -24.23 0.46
CA MET A 29 37.96 -23.89 -0.81
C MET A 29 36.41 -24.06 -0.73
N THR A 30 35.94 -25.13 -0.09
CA THR A 30 34.50 -25.38 0.12
C THR A 30 33.89 -24.26 0.95
N MET A 31 34.53 -23.82 2.03
CA MET A 31 34.05 -22.71 2.87
C MET A 31 33.96 -21.40 2.08
N ALA A 32 34.91 -21.09 1.21
CA ALA A 32 34.85 -19.91 0.35
C ALA A 32 33.65 -19.95 -0.60
N ILE A 33 33.34 -21.10 -1.17
CA ILE A 33 32.14 -21.29 -2.01
C ILE A 33 30.87 -21.14 -1.20
N ILE A 34 30.80 -21.76 0.00
CA ILE A 34 29.65 -21.64 0.89
C ILE A 34 29.41 -20.17 1.31
N ALA A 35 30.49 -19.44 1.64
CA ALA A 35 30.40 -18.02 1.99
C ALA A 35 29.87 -17.17 0.81
N ALA A 36 30.29 -17.47 -0.42
CA ALA A 36 29.75 -16.79 -1.60
C ALA A 36 28.26 -17.08 -1.83
N ILE A 37 27.83 -18.34 -1.63
CA ILE A 37 26.40 -18.72 -1.70
C ILE A 37 25.61 -18.01 -0.59
N LEU A 38 26.13 -17.99 0.63
CA LEU A 38 25.49 -17.30 1.78
C LEU A 38 25.29 -15.81 1.49
N ALA A 39 26.32 -15.14 0.96
CA ALA A 39 26.21 -13.73 0.58
C ALA A 39 25.15 -13.49 -0.51
N ALA A 40 25.08 -14.39 -1.50
CA ALA A 40 24.07 -14.29 -2.55
C ALA A 40 22.65 -14.48 -2.01
N VAL A 41 22.42 -15.48 -1.15
CA VAL A 41 21.12 -15.75 -0.52
C VAL A 41 20.71 -14.56 0.37
N ALA A 42 21.61 -14.03 1.19
CA ALA A 42 21.39 -12.87 2.03
C ALA A 42 20.98 -11.64 1.22
N LEU A 43 21.68 -11.35 0.10
CA LEU A 43 21.35 -10.22 -0.77
C LEU A 43 19.94 -10.33 -1.36
N VAL A 44 19.56 -11.53 -1.81
CA VAL A 44 18.22 -11.78 -2.37
C VAL A 44 17.16 -11.67 -1.28
N GLY A 45 17.41 -12.24 -0.10
CA GLY A 45 16.52 -12.12 1.07
C GLY A 45 16.24 -10.66 1.42
N HIS A 46 17.29 -9.84 1.56
CA HIS A 46 17.12 -8.40 1.82
C HIS A 46 16.29 -7.67 0.76
N ARG A 47 16.48 -8.00 -0.52
CA ARG A 47 15.65 -7.41 -1.59
C ARG A 47 14.18 -7.79 -1.46
N LYS A 48 13.88 -9.04 -1.10
CA LYS A 48 12.50 -9.51 -0.90
C LYS A 48 11.86 -8.87 0.33
N HIS A 49 12.55 -8.77 1.46
CA HIS A 49 12.06 -8.07 2.63
C HIS A 49 11.75 -6.59 2.35
N ASN A 50 12.63 -5.91 1.62
CA ASN A 50 12.38 -4.52 1.21
C ASN A 50 11.15 -4.41 0.29
N ALA A 51 10.93 -5.36 -0.63
CA ALA A 51 9.74 -5.38 -1.47
C ALA A 51 8.45 -5.57 -0.65
N VAL A 52 8.47 -6.44 0.37
CA VAL A 52 7.34 -6.61 1.31
C VAL A 52 7.00 -5.31 2.01
N LEU A 53 8.01 -4.63 2.57
CA LEU A 53 7.81 -3.34 3.27
C LEU A 53 7.25 -2.26 2.35
N GLN A 54 7.71 -2.19 1.10
CA GLN A 54 7.19 -1.25 0.11
C GLN A 54 5.72 -1.55 -0.24
N LEU A 55 5.38 -2.83 -0.49
CA LEU A 55 4.03 -3.23 -0.82
C LEU A 55 3.05 -2.98 0.34
N GLN A 56 3.46 -3.26 1.58
CA GLN A 56 2.68 -2.95 2.78
C GLN A 56 2.51 -1.44 2.97
N GLY A 57 3.58 -0.66 2.76
CA GLY A 57 3.54 0.79 2.81
C GLY A 57 2.58 1.37 1.77
N ASP A 58 2.63 0.90 0.53
CA ASP A 58 1.73 1.29 -0.54
C ASP A 58 0.27 0.93 -0.22
N ALA A 59 0.00 -0.29 0.26
CA ALA A 59 -1.33 -0.72 0.66
C ALA A 59 -1.91 0.18 1.77
N ASN A 60 -1.12 0.48 2.81
CA ASN A 60 -1.54 1.35 3.91
C ASN A 60 -1.80 2.79 3.43
N ARG A 61 -0.99 3.31 2.52
CA ARG A 61 -1.21 4.63 1.91
C ARG A 61 -2.55 4.66 1.16
N LEU A 62 -2.82 3.66 0.33
CA LEU A 62 -4.07 3.55 -0.43
C LEU A 62 -5.29 3.43 0.48
N LEU A 63 -5.20 2.70 1.59
CA LEU A 63 -6.26 2.64 2.60
C LEU A 63 -6.51 4.00 3.26
N THR A 64 -5.45 4.76 3.53
CA THR A 64 -5.55 6.12 4.07
C THR A 64 -6.24 7.07 3.07
N GLU A 65 -5.85 7.00 1.78
CA GLU A 65 -6.52 7.76 0.70
C GLU A 65 -8.00 7.37 0.58
N SER A 66 -8.32 6.08 0.65
CA SER A 66 -9.71 5.60 0.67
C SER A 66 -10.51 6.18 1.83
N ALA A 67 -9.92 6.19 3.04
CA ALA A 67 -10.57 6.77 4.22
C ALA A 67 -10.84 8.27 4.03
N ALA A 68 -9.89 9.02 3.45
CA ALA A 68 -10.07 10.43 3.13
C ALA A 68 -11.24 10.64 2.16
N PHE A 69 -11.32 9.86 1.07
CA PHE A 69 -12.45 9.93 0.13
C PHE A 69 -13.79 9.58 0.76
N LYS A 70 -13.83 8.62 1.69
CA LYS A 70 -15.07 8.30 2.46
C LYS A 70 -15.52 9.48 3.32
N VAL A 71 -14.59 10.18 3.96
CA VAL A 71 -14.87 11.39 4.74
C VAL A 71 -15.43 12.49 3.82
N GLU A 72 -14.80 12.74 2.67
CA GLU A 72 -15.28 13.74 1.72
C GLU A 72 -16.64 13.38 1.13
N SER A 73 -16.89 12.10 0.85
CA SER A 73 -18.22 11.61 0.45
C SER A 73 -19.25 11.91 1.53
N SER A 74 -18.97 11.57 2.79
CA SER A 74 -19.87 11.81 3.93
C SER A 74 -20.17 13.30 4.12
N ASN A 75 -19.13 14.15 4.06
CA ASN A 75 -19.27 15.60 4.14
C ASN A 75 -20.17 16.14 3.02
N THR A 76 -19.98 15.65 1.81
CA THR A 76 -20.75 16.05 0.63
C THR A 76 -22.22 15.64 0.77
N PHE A 77 -22.50 14.42 1.22
CA PHE A 77 -23.88 13.99 1.49
C PHE A 77 -24.51 14.75 2.65
N SER A 78 -23.75 15.11 3.68
CA SER A 78 -24.27 15.95 4.78
C SER A 78 -24.64 17.35 4.28
N ARG A 79 -23.81 17.97 3.41
CA ARG A 79 -24.14 19.24 2.74
C ARG A 79 -25.39 19.12 1.87
N PHE A 80 -25.50 18.03 1.11
CA PHE A 80 -26.70 17.73 0.33
C PHE A 80 -27.96 17.66 1.22
N GLN A 81 -27.92 16.88 2.31
CA GLN A 81 -29.03 16.72 3.20
C GLN A 81 -29.47 18.06 3.86
N ALA A 82 -28.47 18.85 4.30
CA ALA A 82 -28.73 20.16 4.86
C ALA A 82 -29.41 21.13 3.85
N LYS A 83 -28.92 21.09 2.59
CA LYS A 83 -29.47 21.91 1.51
C LYS A 83 -30.88 21.46 1.12
N LYS A 84 -31.07 20.15 0.99
CA LYS A 84 -32.39 19.55 0.71
C LYS A 84 -33.41 19.90 1.81
N GLY A 85 -33.03 19.76 3.09
CA GLY A 85 -33.88 20.12 4.22
C GLY A 85 -34.31 21.58 4.19
N ARG A 86 -33.38 22.52 3.92
CA ARG A 86 -33.71 23.95 3.75
C ARG A 86 -34.68 24.20 2.59
N MET A 87 -34.52 23.49 1.47
CA MET A 87 -35.45 23.65 0.33
C MET A 87 -36.81 23.12 0.67
N GLU A 88 -36.93 21.95 1.32
CA GLU A 88 -38.23 21.40 1.78
C GLU A 88 -38.91 22.32 2.80
N GLU A 89 -38.15 22.93 3.70
CA GLU A 89 -38.68 23.91 4.65
C GLU A 89 -39.25 25.14 3.94
N GLN A 90 -38.54 25.65 2.93
CA GLN A 90 -39.03 26.78 2.13
C GLN A 90 -40.22 26.40 1.26
N GLU A 91 -40.27 25.21 0.65
CA GLU A 91 -41.43 24.70 -0.09
C GLU A 91 -42.65 24.61 0.83
N ARG A 92 -42.50 24.15 2.07
CA ARG A 92 -43.56 24.13 3.09
C ARG A 92 -44.01 25.55 3.47
N ALA A 93 -43.02 26.44 3.68
CA ALA A 93 -43.32 27.84 4.01
C ALA A 93 -44.09 28.54 2.89
N ILE A 94 -43.72 28.32 1.62
CA ILE A 94 -44.47 28.83 0.45
C ILE A 94 -45.89 28.29 0.44
N THR A 95 -46.07 27.00 0.63
CA THR A 95 -47.39 26.35 0.64
C THR A 95 -48.26 26.91 1.77
N PHE A 96 -47.70 27.00 2.98
CA PHE A 96 -48.38 27.56 4.14
C PHE A 96 -48.79 28.99 3.93
N THR A 97 -47.86 29.84 3.43
CA THR A 97 -48.15 31.26 3.17
C THR A 97 -49.24 31.49 2.11
N LYS A 98 -49.35 30.55 1.12
CA LYS A 98 -50.43 30.60 0.11
C LYS A 98 -51.78 30.18 0.63
N LEU A 99 -51.84 29.39 1.71
CA LEU A 99 -53.10 28.91 2.31
C LEU A 99 -53.80 29.93 3.24
N PHE A 100 -53.08 30.90 3.79
CA PHE A 100 -53.62 31.85 4.73
C PHE A 100 -54.07 33.16 4.05
N PRO A 101 -55.21 33.78 4.52
CA PRO A 101 -55.65 35.04 4.01
C PRO A 101 -54.65 36.16 4.32
N ILE A 102 -54.53 37.10 3.39
CA ILE A 102 -53.61 38.23 3.49
C ILE A 102 -54.17 39.27 4.46
N THR A 103 -53.33 39.71 5.39
CA THR A 103 -53.70 40.91 6.22
C THR A 103 -53.53 42.16 5.34
N PRO A 104 -54.54 43.01 5.24
CA PRO A 104 -54.44 44.22 4.42
C PRO A 104 -53.16 45.05 4.78
N GLY A 105 -52.41 45.44 3.76
CA GLY A 105 -51.16 46.20 3.92
C GLY A 105 -49.86 45.39 4.04
N THR A 106 -49.90 44.04 4.09
CA THR A 106 -48.70 43.16 4.14
C THR A 106 -48.41 42.46 2.84
N GLU A 107 -49.13 42.74 1.76
CA GLU A 107 -49.05 42.06 0.46
C GLU A 107 -47.65 42.15 -0.18
N SER A 108 -47.06 43.35 -0.21
CA SER A 108 -45.75 43.55 -0.81
C SER A 108 -44.60 42.81 -0.06
N LEU A 109 -44.72 42.74 1.26
CA LEU A 109 -43.75 42.00 2.09
C LEU A 109 -43.83 40.49 1.82
N ARG A 110 -45.04 39.95 1.81
CA ARG A 110 -45.31 38.56 1.48
C ARG A 110 -44.76 38.17 0.11
N ASP A 111 -45.08 38.97 -0.90
CA ASP A 111 -44.64 38.69 -2.29
C ASP A 111 -43.12 38.76 -2.42
N SER A 112 -42.50 39.66 -1.68
CA SER A 112 -41.03 39.75 -1.67
C SER A 112 -40.39 38.51 -1.04
N GLU A 113 -40.93 37.99 0.05
CA GLU A 113 -40.41 36.78 0.72
C GLU A 113 -40.68 35.52 -0.13
N LEU A 114 -41.87 35.38 -0.72
CA LEU A 114 -42.17 34.29 -1.67
C LEU A 114 -41.19 34.24 -2.82
N LYS A 115 -40.91 35.39 -3.46
CA LYS A 115 -39.89 35.48 -4.54
C LYS A 115 -38.51 35.07 -4.09
N LYS A 116 -38.08 35.45 -2.90
CA LYS A 116 -36.79 35.03 -2.34
C LYS A 116 -36.72 33.51 -2.19
N TRP A 117 -37.77 32.89 -1.61
CA TRP A 117 -37.80 31.45 -1.41
C TRP A 117 -37.84 30.67 -2.73
N GLU A 118 -38.69 31.10 -3.68
CA GLU A 118 -38.78 30.50 -5.02
C GLU A 118 -37.46 30.64 -5.78
N SER A 119 -36.79 31.78 -5.69
CA SER A 119 -35.46 32.00 -6.27
C SER A 119 -34.39 31.10 -5.66
N TYR A 120 -34.44 30.94 -4.34
CA TYR A 120 -33.50 30.03 -3.66
C TYR A 120 -33.72 28.59 -4.11
N ILE A 121 -34.95 28.12 -4.17
CA ILE A 121 -35.27 26.75 -4.61
C ILE A 121 -34.82 26.54 -6.07
N SER A 122 -35.21 27.44 -6.99
CA SER A 122 -34.83 27.30 -8.40
C SER A 122 -33.33 27.29 -8.63
N LYS A 123 -32.58 28.11 -7.88
CA LYS A 123 -31.12 28.16 -7.97
C LYS A 123 -30.42 26.91 -7.48
N ASN A 124 -31.00 26.26 -6.46
CA ASN A 124 -30.31 25.13 -5.79
C ASN A 124 -30.86 23.76 -6.19
N LYS A 125 -32.09 23.69 -6.73
CA LYS A 125 -32.72 22.45 -7.17
C LYS A 125 -32.17 22.07 -8.56
N THR A 126 -31.43 20.98 -8.63
CA THR A 126 -30.93 20.42 -9.91
C THR A 126 -31.00 18.91 -9.80
N ASP A 127 -31.52 18.25 -10.84
CA ASP A 127 -31.53 16.81 -10.91
C ASP A 127 -30.11 16.29 -11.23
N GLU A 128 -29.78 15.12 -10.70
CA GLU A 128 -28.49 14.46 -10.96
C GLU A 128 -28.21 14.30 -12.45
N LYS A 129 -29.26 14.06 -13.25
CA LYS A 129 -29.18 13.84 -14.70
C LYS A 129 -28.75 15.08 -15.49
N ASP A 130 -29.01 16.27 -14.93
CA ASP A 130 -28.74 17.55 -15.60
C ASP A 130 -27.34 18.10 -15.26
N ILE A 131 -26.57 17.37 -14.45
CA ILE A 131 -25.24 17.79 -14.06
C ILE A 131 -24.24 17.53 -15.16
N LYS A 132 -23.64 18.62 -15.65
CA LYS A 132 -22.47 18.55 -16.56
C LYS A 132 -21.23 18.13 -15.76
N LEU A 133 -20.59 17.08 -16.21
CA LEU A 133 -19.33 16.63 -15.65
C LEU A 133 -18.17 17.26 -16.43
N ASP A 134 -17.11 17.62 -15.72
CA ASP A 134 -15.83 17.93 -16.32
C ASP A 134 -15.19 16.61 -16.79
N GLU A 135 -14.90 16.50 -18.09
CA GLU A 135 -14.34 15.28 -18.69
C GLU A 135 -12.98 14.89 -18.09
N SER A 136 -12.20 15.89 -17.66
CA SER A 136 -10.86 15.67 -17.10
C SER A 136 -10.88 15.10 -15.67
N THR A 137 -11.83 15.56 -14.84
CA THR A 137 -11.90 15.20 -13.42
C THR A 137 -13.00 14.22 -13.09
N LYS A 138 -14.03 14.14 -13.96
CA LYS A 138 -15.29 13.43 -13.73
C LYS A 138 -16.04 13.91 -12.47
N PHE A 139 -15.77 15.13 -12.04
CA PHE A 139 -16.54 15.87 -11.05
C PHE A 139 -17.47 16.88 -11.72
N PRO A 140 -18.50 17.39 -11.04
CA PRO A 140 -19.34 18.44 -11.60
C PRO A 140 -18.52 19.64 -12.06
N ALA A 141 -18.85 20.15 -13.26
CA ALA A 141 -18.23 21.36 -13.76
C ALA A 141 -18.47 22.51 -12.78
N LYS A 142 -17.51 23.45 -12.71
CA LYS A 142 -17.65 24.65 -11.88
C LYS A 142 -18.84 25.49 -12.35
N GLY A 143 -19.46 26.21 -11.42
CA GLY A 143 -20.51 27.17 -11.74
C GLY A 143 -19.98 28.32 -12.60
N GLU A 144 -20.90 29.16 -13.11
CA GLU A 144 -20.56 30.34 -13.94
C GLU A 144 -19.63 31.34 -13.22
N ASP A 145 -19.65 31.34 -11.88
CA ASP A 145 -18.79 32.18 -11.02
C ASP A 145 -17.40 31.56 -10.76
N GLY A 146 -17.08 30.40 -11.40
CA GLY A 146 -15.82 29.69 -11.22
C GLY A 146 -15.70 28.91 -9.91
N LYS A 147 -16.73 28.94 -9.04
CA LYS A 147 -16.80 28.18 -7.80
C LYS A 147 -17.32 26.77 -8.04
N GLU A 148 -17.11 25.90 -7.03
CA GLU A 148 -17.68 24.55 -7.06
C GLU A 148 -19.21 24.63 -7.23
N ASN A 149 -19.73 23.76 -8.10
CA ASN A 149 -21.16 23.64 -8.27
C ASN A 149 -21.77 23.00 -7.00
N ASP A 150 -22.48 23.83 -6.24
CA ASP A 150 -23.07 23.48 -4.95
C ASP A 150 -24.59 23.17 -5.03
N THR A 151 -25.12 22.87 -6.21
CA THR A 151 -26.52 22.43 -6.36
C THR A 151 -26.74 21.04 -5.80
N THR A 152 -28.01 20.70 -5.50
CA THR A 152 -28.34 19.38 -4.92
C THR A 152 -27.89 18.22 -5.80
N GLY A 153 -28.10 18.32 -7.13
CA GLY A 153 -27.64 17.31 -8.07
C GLY A 153 -26.12 17.19 -8.12
N ALA A 154 -25.40 18.32 -8.12
CA ALA A 154 -23.96 18.34 -8.13
C ALA A 154 -23.36 17.69 -6.86
N LEU A 155 -23.95 17.95 -5.69
CA LEU A 155 -23.54 17.34 -4.44
C LEU A 155 -23.73 15.82 -4.44
N ILE A 156 -24.84 15.32 -5.00
CA ILE A 156 -25.06 13.86 -5.12
C ILE A 156 -23.99 13.23 -6.02
N VAL A 157 -23.76 13.81 -7.21
CA VAL A 157 -22.75 13.29 -8.16
C VAL A 157 -21.36 13.30 -7.55
N THR A 158 -20.98 14.39 -6.88
CA THR A 158 -19.69 14.51 -6.18
C THR A 158 -19.54 13.47 -5.07
N GLY A 159 -20.55 13.31 -4.23
CA GLY A 159 -20.54 12.33 -3.15
C GLY A 159 -20.40 10.89 -3.66
N LYS A 160 -21.14 10.52 -4.71
CA LYS A 160 -21.02 9.21 -5.38
C LYS A 160 -19.64 9.00 -5.99
N ARG A 161 -19.05 10.04 -6.60
CA ARG A 161 -17.70 9.94 -7.18
C ARG A 161 -16.64 9.71 -6.13
N PHE A 162 -16.70 10.41 -4.98
CA PHE A 162 -15.80 10.14 -3.87
C PHE A 162 -15.96 8.73 -3.33
N GLN A 163 -17.18 8.20 -3.27
CA GLN A 163 -17.42 6.82 -2.86
C GLN A 163 -16.77 5.82 -3.83
N GLN A 164 -16.92 6.03 -5.14
CA GLN A 164 -16.26 5.20 -6.15
C GLN A 164 -14.74 5.24 -6.04
N LEU A 165 -14.16 6.43 -5.87
CA LEU A 165 -12.71 6.57 -5.68
C LEU A 165 -12.23 5.84 -4.41
N ALA A 166 -13.01 5.90 -3.34
CA ALA A 166 -12.70 5.16 -2.13
C ALA A 166 -12.68 3.64 -2.36
N GLU A 167 -13.65 3.12 -3.09
CA GLU A 167 -13.74 1.69 -3.44
C GLU A 167 -12.58 1.27 -4.37
N GLU A 168 -12.26 2.07 -5.40
CA GLU A 168 -11.12 1.83 -6.29
C GLU A 168 -9.81 1.72 -5.49
N ARG A 169 -9.59 2.62 -4.50
CA ARG A 169 -8.41 2.58 -3.64
C ARG A 169 -8.35 1.37 -2.72
N VAL A 170 -9.50 0.90 -2.21
CA VAL A 170 -9.55 -0.35 -1.41
C VAL A 170 -9.15 -1.56 -2.26
N ILE A 171 -9.68 -1.67 -3.48
CA ILE A 171 -9.34 -2.78 -4.37
C ILE A 171 -7.84 -2.78 -4.71
N GLU A 172 -7.29 -1.62 -5.02
CA GLU A 172 -5.85 -1.47 -5.29
C GLU A 172 -5.00 -1.83 -4.05
N ALA A 173 -5.42 -1.41 -2.86
CA ALA A 173 -4.75 -1.75 -1.60
C ALA A 173 -4.77 -3.26 -1.34
N GLN A 174 -5.90 -3.92 -1.55
CA GLN A 174 -6.02 -5.38 -1.41
C GLN A 174 -5.11 -6.13 -2.38
N HIS A 175 -5.02 -5.66 -3.63
CA HIS A 175 -4.11 -6.23 -4.61
C HIS A 175 -2.63 -6.09 -4.16
N LYS A 176 -2.23 -4.91 -3.67
CA LYS A 176 -0.89 -4.68 -3.12
C LYS A 176 -0.61 -5.55 -1.89
N ALA A 177 -1.59 -5.69 -0.99
CA ALA A 177 -1.46 -6.55 0.18
C ALA A 177 -1.27 -8.02 -0.20
N ALA A 178 -2.04 -8.53 -1.18
CA ALA A 178 -1.90 -9.91 -1.68
C ALA A 178 -0.52 -10.16 -2.31
N LEU A 179 0.00 -9.21 -3.09
CA LEU A 179 1.39 -9.29 -3.61
C LEU A 179 2.42 -9.25 -2.48
N GLY A 180 2.15 -8.47 -1.43
CA GLY A 180 2.99 -8.41 -0.23
C GLY A 180 3.04 -9.75 0.50
N GLU A 181 1.92 -10.47 0.61
CA GLU A 181 1.84 -11.79 1.24
C GLU A 181 2.64 -12.84 0.48
N ILE A 182 2.53 -12.86 -0.86
CA ILE A 182 3.35 -13.74 -1.70
C ILE A 182 4.83 -13.45 -1.51
N SER A 183 5.23 -12.18 -1.52
CA SER A 183 6.61 -11.76 -1.32
C SER A 183 7.12 -12.11 0.10
N HIS A 184 6.26 -12.04 1.11
CA HIS A 184 6.58 -12.41 2.49
C HIS A 184 6.87 -13.92 2.58
N HIS A 185 6.03 -14.76 2.00
CA HIS A 185 6.26 -16.19 1.97
C HIS A 185 7.59 -16.57 1.28
N GLN A 186 7.94 -15.87 0.19
CA GLN A 186 9.24 -16.05 -0.47
C GLN A 186 10.40 -15.59 0.42
N ALA A 187 10.24 -14.49 1.16
CA ALA A 187 11.25 -14.00 2.09
C ALA A 187 11.50 -15.01 3.23
N ASP A 188 10.44 -15.58 3.82
CA ASP A 188 10.54 -16.61 4.86
C ASP A 188 11.28 -17.86 4.37
N GLN A 189 11.03 -18.29 3.13
CA GLN A 189 11.77 -19.42 2.54
C GLN A 189 13.25 -19.10 2.34
N LEU A 190 13.58 -17.85 1.97
CA LEU A 190 14.97 -17.41 1.84
C LEU A 190 15.67 -17.32 3.20
N ASP A 191 14.97 -16.98 4.28
CA ASP A 191 15.52 -17.00 5.63
C ASP A 191 15.87 -18.43 6.09
N TRP A 192 15.01 -19.39 5.80
CA TRP A 192 15.34 -20.81 6.01
C TRP A 192 16.51 -21.29 5.17
N ALA A 193 16.58 -20.84 3.91
CA ALA A 193 17.72 -21.12 3.05
C ALA A 193 19.02 -20.56 3.62
N HIS A 194 18.99 -19.31 4.10
CA HIS A 194 20.13 -18.64 4.74
C HIS A 194 20.63 -19.42 5.96
N LEU A 195 19.73 -19.77 6.89
CA LEU A 195 20.05 -20.55 8.08
C LEU A 195 20.68 -21.91 7.77
N THR A 196 20.18 -22.61 6.75
CA THR A 196 20.73 -23.92 6.34
C THR A 196 22.12 -23.81 5.70
N VAL A 197 22.39 -22.75 4.92
CA VAL A 197 23.71 -22.48 4.35
C VAL A 197 24.69 -22.07 5.47
N GLU A 198 24.26 -21.25 6.42
CA GLU A 198 25.07 -20.83 7.57
C GLU A 198 25.48 -22.05 8.43
N LEU A 199 24.52 -22.96 8.71
CA LEU A 199 24.80 -24.22 9.38
C LEU A 199 25.87 -25.04 8.62
N GLY A 200 25.80 -25.05 7.29
CA GLY A 200 26.80 -25.69 6.44
C GLY A 200 28.22 -25.12 6.66
N LEU A 201 28.32 -23.79 6.75
CA LEU A 201 29.60 -23.11 7.03
C LEU A 201 30.14 -23.48 8.43
N VAL A 202 29.27 -23.48 9.44
CA VAL A 202 29.66 -23.88 10.81
C VAL A 202 30.16 -25.33 10.86
N LEU A 203 29.48 -26.27 10.19
CA LEU A 203 29.92 -27.66 10.12
C LEU A 203 31.25 -27.81 9.42
N CYS A 204 31.54 -27.06 8.37
CA CYS A 204 32.84 -27.04 7.73
C CYS A 204 33.94 -26.51 8.68
N THR A 205 33.66 -25.49 9.47
CA THR A 205 34.59 -24.97 10.50
C THR A 205 34.90 -26.02 11.56
N VAL A 206 33.86 -26.73 12.07
CA VAL A 206 34.05 -27.85 13.00
C VAL A 206 34.88 -28.97 12.40
N SER A 207 34.71 -29.24 11.08
CA SER A 207 35.52 -30.24 10.36
C SER A 207 37.02 -29.94 10.37
N ILE A 208 37.40 -28.66 10.28
CA ILE A 208 38.81 -28.23 10.38
C ILE A 208 39.34 -28.53 11.78
N LEU A 209 38.61 -28.16 12.81
CA LEU A 209 39.01 -28.34 14.21
C LEU A 209 39.14 -29.82 14.62
N THR A 210 38.19 -30.64 14.17
CA THR A 210 38.12 -32.08 14.55
C THR A 210 38.85 -32.99 13.58
N ARG A 211 39.28 -32.48 12.40
CA ARG A 211 39.83 -33.27 11.25
C ARG A 211 38.88 -34.40 10.79
N ALA A 212 37.56 -34.30 11.11
CA ALA A 212 36.58 -35.34 10.81
C ALA A 212 35.86 -35.03 9.48
N LYS A 213 36.04 -35.91 8.49
CA LYS A 213 35.46 -35.77 7.15
C LYS A 213 33.94 -35.79 7.15
N SER A 214 33.31 -36.41 8.20
CA SER A 214 31.87 -36.47 8.35
C SER A 214 31.23 -35.10 8.48
N PHE A 215 31.83 -34.18 9.27
CA PHE A 215 31.33 -32.82 9.40
C PHE A 215 31.46 -32.01 8.11
N TRP A 216 32.54 -32.21 7.34
CA TRP A 216 32.69 -31.59 6.03
C TRP A 216 31.61 -32.03 5.04
N LEU A 217 31.34 -33.34 4.95
CA LEU A 217 30.24 -33.85 4.09
C LEU A 217 28.87 -33.34 4.57
N ALA A 218 28.60 -33.33 5.85
CA ALA A 218 27.36 -32.76 6.39
C ALA A 218 27.19 -31.26 6.07
N GLY A 219 28.29 -30.49 6.11
CA GLY A 219 28.32 -29.09 5.71
C GLY A 219 27.97 -28.89 4.23
N ILE A 220 28.51 -29.71 3.34
CA ILE A 220 28.18 -29.67 1.90
C ILE A 220 26.71 -30.00 1.69
N VAL A 221 26.18 -31.04 2.32
CA VAL A 221 24.75 -31.43 2.21
C VAL A 221 23.83 -30.33 2.71
N SER A 222 24.12 -29.77 3.89
CA SER A 222 23.35 -28.63 4.42
C SER A 222 23.33 -27.46 3.44
N THR A 223 24.49 -27.08 2.89
CA THR A 223 24.57 -25.99 1.90
C THR A 223 23.80 -26.30 0.63
N ALA A 224 23.85 -27.53 0.12
CA ALA A 224 23.08 -27.93 -1.05
C ALA A 224 21.55 -27.84 -0.82
N VAL A 225 21.09 -28.23 0.37
CA VAL A 225 19.69 -28.08 0.77
C VAL A 225 19.31 -26.60 0.83
N GLY A 226 20.13 -25.75 1.45
CA GLY A 226 19.87 -24.30 1.51
C GLY A 226 19.86 -23.66 0.12
N ALA A 227 20.78 -24.01 -0.76
CA ALA A 227 20.80 -23.53 -2.14
C ALA A 227 19.54 -23.97 -2.91
N TYR A 228 19.09 -25.21 -2.72
CA TYR A 228 17.83 -25.70 -3.31
C TYR A 228 16.62 -24.91 -2.82
N LEU A 229 16.51 -24.66 -1.51
CA LEU A 229 15.44 -23.85 -0.92
C LEU A 229 15.44 -22.42 -1.50
N ALA A 230 16.61 -21.80 -1.65
CA ALA A 230 16.73 -20.47 -2.24
C ALA A 230 16.26 -20.43 -3.70
N ILE A 231 16.62 -21.43 -4.51
CA ILE A 231 16.18 -21.54 -5.90
C ILE A 231 14.68 -21.79 -5.97
N SER A 232 14.14 -22.66 -5.11
CA SER A 232 12.68 -22.93 -5.07
C SER A 232 11.88 -21.70 -4.69
N ALA A 233 12.36 -20.88 -3.74
CA ALA A 233 11.73 -19.61 -3.35
C ALA A 233 11.64 -18.62 -4.53
N LEU A 234 12.62 -18.61 -5.43
CA LEU A 234 12.63 -17.77 -6.62
C LEU A 234 11.75 -18.33 -7.76
N GLY A 235 11.58 -19.66 -7.83
CA GLY A 235 10.77 -20.34 -8.86
C GLY A 235 9.27 -20.26 -8.67
N ILE A 236 8.78 -19.87 -7.50
CA ILE A 236 7.34 -19.75 -7.18
C ILE A 236 6.72 -18.45 -7.78
N SER A 237 7.49 -17.62 -8.44
CA SER A 237 7.05 -16.32 -8.99
C SER A 237 6.41 -16.38 -10.39
N HIS A 238 5.85 -17.55 -10.79
CA HIS A 238 5.14 -17.70 -12.08
C HIS A 238 3.68 -18.08 -11.90
#